data_6b6faea7b87c27f36ce76aff9389ad70
#
_entry.id   6b6faea7b87c27f36ce76aff9389ad70
#
_cell.length_a   1.000
_cell.length_b   1.000
_cell.length_c   1.000
_cell.angle_alpha   90.00
_cell.angle_beta   90.00
_cell.angle_gamma   90.00
#
_symmetry.space_group_name_H-M   'P 1'
#
loop_
_entity.id
_entity.type
_entity.pdbx_description
1 polymer ?
#
loop_
_entity_poly.entity_id
_entity_poly.type
_entity_poly.pdbx_seq_one_letter_code
_entity_poly.pdbx_strand_id
1 'polypeptide(L)'
;KDGRQEYDEADRSEWKKVKTSAFTGRAGLVYIPVEEISLYASFGSHFKPYNTMYSSRVIYLDRNGKRFNPSKDGGEVFKPEKGYQAEIGVRYMWADRIDFSGSVYYIRKNNVVKNLGTQEEKDETTGEMVQKTIQAQVGTADSRGFDLELTVHPVSTLAVTGGLGWQDYRIRKINQSKDYPEYTDPGKNVRATGIPRTTFYV
;
A
#
# COMPACT_ATOMS: atom_id res chain seq x y z
N LYS A 1 35.25 22.65 -1.71
CA LYS A 1 35.02 21.57 -2.69
C LYS A 1 33.61 21.09 -2.45
N ASP A 2 32.72 21.49 -3.35
CA ASP A 2 31.30 21.22 -3.34
C ASP A 2 31.11 19.75 -3.76
N GLY A 3 30.59 18.91 -2.85
CA GLY A 3 30.41 17.47 -3.05
C GLY A 3 29.21 17.10 -3.92
N ARG A 4 28.94 17.85 -4.98
CA ARG A 4 27.95 17.47 -5.99
C ARG A 4 28.55 16.32 -6.80
N GLN A 5 27.96 15.14 -6.66
CA GLN A 5 28.20 14.05 -7.60
C GLN A 5 27.74 14.52 -8.98
N GLU A 6 28.68 14.69 -9.88
CA GLU A 6 28.41 14.86 -11.30
C GLU A 6 27.80 13.58 -11.82
N TYR A 7 26.49 13.57 -12.02
CA TYR A 7 25.81 12.46 -12.69
C TYR A 7 26.20 12.49 -14.15
N ASP A 8 26.91 11.48 -14.59
CA ASP A 8 27.38 11.33 -15.96
C ASP A 8 26.19 11.36 -16.93
N GLU A 9 26.18 12.33 -17.88
CA GLU A 9 25.12 12.45 -18.89
C GLU A 9 25.05 11.23 -19.82
N ALA A 10 26.09 10.45 -19.91
CA ALA A 10 26.16 9.21 -20.69
C ALA A 10 25.17 8.14 -20.19
N ASP A 11 24.84 8.14 -18.89
CA ASP A 11 23.93 7.16 -18.28
C ASP A 11 22.44 7.43 -18.60
N ARG A 12 22.10 8.61 -19.11
CA ARG A 12 20.71 8.98 -19.47
C ARG A 12 20.24 8.38 -20.79
N SER A 13 21.13 7.98 -21.68
CA SER A 13 20.78 7.46 -23.00
C SER A 13 20.13 6.08 -22.97
N GLU A 14 20.29 5.33 -21.87
CA GLU A 14 19.72 3.99 -21.69
C GLU A 14 18.37 3.96 -20.96
N TRP A 15 17.82 5.10 -20.55
CA TRP A 15 16.55 5.14 -19.85
C TRP A 15 15.38 4.82 -20.78
N LYS A 16 14.92 3.60 -20.72
CA LYS A 16 13.70 3.19 -21.45
C LYS A 16 12.48 3.88 -20.86
N LYS A 17 11.77 4.66 -21.69
CA LYS A 17 10.51 5.29 -21.29
C LYS A 17 9.45 4.20 -21.12
N VAL A 18 8.99 3.99 -19.89
CA VAL A 18 7.83 3.15 -19.60
C VAL A 18 6.58 4.02 -19.63
N LYS A 19 5.64 3.69 -20.52
CA LYS A 19 4.33 4.36 -20.59
C LYS A 19 3.31 3.47 -19.90
N THR A 20 2.67 4.00 -18.90
CA THR A 20 1.64 3.30 -18.15
C THR A 20 0.40 4.18 -18.08
N SER A 21 -0.76 3.61 -18.37
CA SER A 21 -2.04 4.29 -18.27
C SER A 21 -3.05 3.46 -17.50
N ALA A 22 -3.95 4.15 -16.80
CA ALA A 22 -5.08 3.51 -16.13
C ALA A 22 -6.27 4.46 -16.09
N PHE A 23 -7.43 3.89 -16.20
CA PHE A 23 -8.67 4.58 -15.86
C PHE A 23 -8.94 4.37 -14.38
N THR A 24 -9.16 5.47 -13.64
CA THR A 24 -9.55 5.45 -12.22
C THR A 24 -10.78 6.32 -12.04
N GLY A 25 -11.64 5.90 -11.13
CA GLY A 25 -12.86 6.62 -10.85
C GLY A 25 -13.32 6.40 -9.41
N ARG A 26 -14.19 7.29 -8.95
CA ARG A 26 -14.85 7.20 -7.66
C ARG A 26 -16.32 7.56 -7.82
N ALA A 27 -17.19 6.78 -7.16
CA ALA A 27 -18.62 7.07 -7.03
C ALA A 27 -19.02 6.97 -5.58
N GLY A 28 -19.99 7.79 -5.17
CA GLY A 28 -20.53 7.76 -3.82
C GLY A 28 -22.01 8.14 -3.83
N LEU A 29 -22.74 7.61 -2.88
CA LEU A 29 -24.13 7.90 -2.61
C LEU A 29 -24.27 8.29 -1.15
N VAL A 30 -25.05 9.32 -0.88
CA VAL A 30 -25.45 9.72 0.48
C VAL A 30 -26.96 9.72 0.51
N TYR A 31 -27.53 9.12 1.54
CA TYR A 31 -28.95 9.09 1.81
C TYR A 31 -29.22 9.61 3.22
N ILE A 32 -30.05 10.62 3.33
CA ILE A 32 -30.42 11.30 4.59
C ILE A 32 -31.91 11.04 4.85
N PRO A 33 -32.26 9.95 5.56
CA PRO A 33 -33.65 9.62 5.83
C PRO A 33 -34.33 10.61 6.81
N VAL A 34 -33.54 11.15 7.73
CA VAL A 34 -33.92 12.19 8.70
C VAL A 34 -32.70 13.09 8.94
N GLU A 35 -32.91 14.28 9.49
CA GLU A 35 -31.83 15.28 9.65
C GLU A 35 -30.64 14.78 10.49
N GLU A 36 -30.93 13.91 11.45
CA GLU A 36 -29.95 13.37 12.38
C GLU A 36 -29.13 12.21 11.80
N ILE A 37 -29.61 11.56 10.73
CA ILE A 37 -28.98 10.34 10.19
C ILE A 37 -28.56 10.55 8.75
N SER A 38 -27.29 10.31 8.49
CA SER A 38 -26.72 10.24 7.15
C SER A 38 -26.10 8.87 6.90
N LEU A 39 -26.56 8.18 5.88
CA LEU A 39 -26.00 6.92 5.39
C LEU A 39 -25.22 7.18 4.14
N TYR A 40 -24.05 6.56 3.99
CA TYR A 40 -23.27 6.70 2.78
C TYR A 40 -22.71 5.36 2.30
N ALA A 41 -22.51 5.30 1.00
CA ALA A 41 -21.77 4.24 0.35
C ALA A 41 -20.80 4.85 -0.66
N SER A 42 -19.60 4.33 -0.73
CA SER A 42 -18.60 4.76 -1.72
C SER A 42 -17.88 3.58 -2.34
N PHE A 43 -17.52 3.75 -3.60
CA PHE A 43 -16.67 2.83 -4.34
C PHE A 43 -15.65 3.63 -5.12
N GLY A 44 -14.40 3.18 -5.12
CA GLY A 44 -13.33 3.82 -5.87
C GLY A 44 -12.30 2.82 -6.35
N SER A 45 -11.67 3.13 -7.49
CA SER A 45 -10.50 2.41 -7.97
C SER A 45 -9.25 3.25 -7.76
N HIS A 46 -8.12 2.58 -7.57
CA HIS A 46 -6.83 3.23 -7.45
C HIS A 46 -5.81 2.61 -8.38
N PHE A 47 -4.81 3.41 -8.72
CA PHE A 47 -3.71 3.04 -9.57
C PHE A 47 -2.43 3.68 -9.05
N LYS A 48 -1.38 2.89 -8.92
CA LYS A 48 -0.05 3.35 -8.55
C LYS A 48 0.96 2.84 -9.57
N PRO A 49 1.52 3.70 -10.42
CA PRO A 49 2.63 3.31 -11.27
C PRO A 49 3.85 3.00 -10.40
N TYR A 50 4.59 1.99 -10.76
CA TYR A 50 5.91 1.79 -10.18
C TYR A 50 6.93 2.52 -11.04
N ASN A 51 7.59 3.48 -10.44
CA ASN A 51 8.75 4.10 -11.04
C ASN A 51 9.93 3.14 -10.81
N THR A 52 10.37 2.50 -11.86
CA THR A 52 11.52 1.61 -11.84
C THR A 52 12.80 2.42 -11.98
N MET A 53 13.09 3.28 -11.02
CA MET A 53 14.45 3.76 -10.87
C MET A 53 15.31 2.58 -10.45
N TYR A 54 16.19 2.14 -11.34
CA TYR A 54 17.16 1.12 -11.01
C TYR A 54 18.03 1.62 -9.85
N SER A 55 18.22 0.75 -8.88
CA SER A 55 19.19 0.94 -7.81
C SER A 55 20.08 -0.28 -7.71
N SER A 56 21.38 -0.09 -7.75
CA SER A 56 22.37 -1.17 -7.55
C SER A 56 22.25 -1.82 -6.17
N ARG A 57 21.62 -1.13 -5.22
CA ARG A 57 21.35 -1.61 -3.85
C ARG A 57 20.04 -2.38 -3.70
N VAL A 58 19.34 -2.67 -4.81
CA VAL A 58 18.08 -3.40 -4.80
C VAL A 58 18.18 -4.62 -5.71
N ILE A 59 17.82 -5.77 -5.16
CA ILE A 59 17.59 -7.00 -5.90
C ILE A 59 16.10 -7.05 -6.25
N TYR A 60 15.82 -7.02 -7.55
CA TYR A 60 14.45 -7.08 -8.05
C TYR A 60 14.08 -8.52 -8.40
N LEU A 61 12.95 -8.99 -7.91
CA LEU A 61 12.38 -10.29 -8.27
C LEU A 61 11.10 -10.08 -9.09
N ASP A 62 11.03 -10.75 -10.21
CA ASP A 62 9.83 -10.76 -11.04
C ASP A 62 8.66 -11.50 -10.36
N ARG A 63 7.51 -11.60 -11.04
CA ARG A 63 6.32 -12.30 -10.53
C ARG A 63 6.51 -13.80 -10.33
N ASN A 64 7.55 -14.38 -10.91
CA ASN A 64 7.90 -15.78 -10.77
C ASN A 64 8.99 -15.97 -9.70
N GLY A 65 9.39 -14.88 -9.05
CA GLY A 65 10.45 -14.88 -8.07
C GLY A 65 11.86 -15.00 -8.65
N LYS A 66 12.00 -14.83 -9.97
CA LYS A 66 13.29 -14.84 -10.64
C LYS A 66 13.94 -13.46 -10.56
N ARG A 67 15.25 -13.44 -10.32
CA ARG A 67 16.02 -12.20 -10.34
C ARG A 67 15.94 -11.52 -11.71
N PHE A 68 15.71 -10.22 -11.66
CA PHE A 68 15.56 -9.38 -12.82
C PHE A 68 16.45 -8.14 -12.69
N ASN A 69 17.16 -7.79 -13.75
CA ASN A 69 17.94 -6.57 -13.80
C ASN A 69 17.28 -5.56 -14.75
N PRO A 70 16.65 -4.48 -14.24
CA PRO A 70 15.94 -3.51 -15.07
C PRO A 70 16.80 -2.86 -16.13
N SER A 71 18.08 -2.66 -15.86
CA SER A 71 19.01 -2.02 -16.81
C SER A 71 19.45 -2.95 -17.93
N LYS A 72 19.60 -4.25 -17.66
CA LYS A 72 20.07 -5.24 -18.65
C LYS A 72 18.91 -5.92 -19.38
N ASP A 73 17.90 -6.37 -18.62
CA ASP A 73 16.79 -7.18 -19.16
C ASP A 73 15.73 -6.32 -19.87
N GLY A 74 15.71 -5.02 -19.60
CA GLY A 74 14.79 -4.06 -20.22
C GLY A 74 13.30 -4.33 -19.93
N GLY A 75 12.51 -3.29 -19.78
CA GLY A 75 11.08 -3.41 -19.63
C GLY A 75 10.54 -3.13 -18.22
N GLU A 76 9.26 -3.39 -18.03
CA GLU A 76 8.58 -3.22 -16.74
C GLU A 76 8.98 -4.32 -15.77
N VAL A 77 9.74 -3.98 -14.74
CA VAL A 77 10.06 -4.91 -13.64
C VAL A 77 8.79 -5.32 -12.92
N PHE A 78 7.98 -4.32 -12.56
CA PHE A 78 6.77 -4.50 -11.81
C PHE A 78 5.55 -3.98 -12.58
N LYS A 79 4.49 -4.76 -12.62
CA LYS A 79 3.20 -4.26 -13.09
C LYS A 79 2.68 -3.19 -12.13
N PRO A 80 2.00 -2.16 -12.63
CA PRO A 80 1.36 -1.17 -11.78
C PRO A 80 0.44 -1.81 -10.75
N GLU A 81 0.47 -1.28 -9.52
CA GLU A 81 -0.52 -1.64 -8.51
C GLU A 81 -1.87 -1.08 -8.93
N LYS A 82 -2.88 -1.92 -8.94
CA LYS A 82 -4.27 -1.56 -9.22
C LYS A 82 -5.16 -2.14 -8.15
N GLY A 83 -6.20 -1.42 -7.82
CA GLY A 83 -7.13 -1.94 -6.85
C GLY A 83 -8.43 -1.16 -6.79
N TYR A 84 -9.26 -1.54 -5.85
CA TYR A 84 -10.50 -0.88 -5.55
C TYR A 84 -10.76 -0.89 -4.04
N GLN A 85 -11.58 0.04 -3.63
CA GLN A 85 -12.09 0.15 -2.29
C GLN A 85 -13.61 0.34 -2.32
N ALA A 86 -14.28 -0.25 -1.36
CA ALA A 86 -15.69 -0.04 -1.09
C ALA A 86 -15.86 0.26 0.39
N GLU A 87 -16.75 1.17 0.71
CA GLU A 87 -17.03 1.59 2.08
C GLU A 87 -18.52 1.92 2.20
N ILE A 88 -19.11 1.51 3.31
CA ILE A 88 -20.43 1.95 3.73
C ILE A 88 -20.36 2.47 5.17
N GLY A 89 -21.09 3.50 5.47
CA GLY A 89 -21.06 4.08 6.80
C GLY A 89 -22.32 4.84 7.15
N VAL A 90 -22.37 5.20 8.41
CA VAL A 90 -23.44 5.98 9.03
C VAL A 90 -22.84 7.12 9.83
N ARG A 91 -23.48 8.26 9.78
CA ARG A 91 -23.27 9.36 10.70
C ARG A 91 -24.58 9.68 11.38
N TYR A 92 -24.54 9.85 12.69
CA TYR A 92 -25.67 10.21 13.53
C TYR A 92 -25.31 11.43 14.38
N MET A 93 -26.12 12.48 14.28
CA MET A 93 -25.99 13.69 15.08
C MET A 93 -27.28 13.91 15.89
N TRP A 94 -27.15 14.12 17.19
CA TRP A 94 -28.29 14.33 18.04
C TRP A 94 -28.12 15.57 18.92
N ALA A 95 -29.04 16.52 18.72
CA ALA A 95 -29.23 17.70 19.56
C ALA A 95 -27.90 18.45 19.87
N ASP A 96 -26.96 18.51 18.93
CA ASP A 96 -25.61 19.08 19.09
C ASP A 96 -24.81 18.49 20.27
N ARG A 97 -25.25 17.37 20.81
CA ARG A 97 -24.62 16.72 21.96
C ARG A 97 -23.88 15.44 21.63
N ILE A 98 -24.30 14.76 20.61
CA ILE A 98 -23.71 13.49 20.20
C ILE A 98 -23.45 13.55 18.70
N ASP A 99 -22.23 13.29 18.29
CA ASP A 99 -21.83 13.03 16.92
C ASP A 99 -21.18 11.64 16.88
N PHE A 100 -21.85 10.71 16.23
CA PHE A 100 -21.34 9.34 16.03
C PHE A 100 -21.10 9.11 14.55
N SER A 101 -19.96 8.56 14.22
CA SER A 101 -19.68 8.01 12.90
C SER A 101 -19.20 6.57 12.98
N GLY A 102 -19.65 5.76 12.03
CA GLY A 102 -19.23 4.38 11.91
C GLY A 102 -19.15 3.96 10.45
N SER A 103 -18.10 3.23 10.08
CA SER A 103 -17.96 2.69 8.74
C SER A 103 -17.39 1.28 8.75
N VAL A 104 -17.70 0.53 7.70
CA VAL A 104 -17.04 -0.72 7.34
C VAL A 104 -16.50 -0.60 5.94
N TYR A 105 -15.30 -1.14 5.71
CA TYR A 105 -14.63 -1.01 4.44
C TYR A 105 -13.97 -2.31 3.97
N TYR A 106 -13.79 -2.38 2.67
CA TYR A 106 -12.99 -3.39 1.99
C TYR A 106 -12.09 -2.76 0.94
N ILE A 107 -10.79 -3.07 0.99
CA ILE A 107 -9.79 -2.60 0.05
C ILE A 107 -9.09 -3.81 -0.56
N ARG A 108 -8.98 -3.83 -1.88
CA ARG A 108 -8.20 -4.84 -2.61
C ARG A 108 -7.13 -4.17 -3.45
N LYS A 109 -5.91 -4.72 -3.35
CA LYS A 109 -4.74 -4.29 -4.11
C LYS A 109 -4.17 -5.47 -4.87
N ASN A 110 -3.94 -5.30 -6.15
CA ASN A 110 -3.29 -6.28 -7.01
C ASN A 110 -1.91 -5.76 -7.40
N ASN A 111 -0.98 -6.67 -7.67
CA ASN A 111 0.40 -6.37 -8.05
C ASN A 111 1.18 -5.60 -6.96
N VAL A 112 0.95 -5.91 -5.72
CA VAL A 112 1.63 -5.27 -4.59
C VAL A 112 3.12 -5.63 -4.62
N VAL A 113 3.98 -4.63 -4.44
CA VAL A 113 5.42 -4.82 -4.28
C VAL A 113 5.79 -4.71 -2.80
N LYS A 114 6.61 -5.61 -2.32
CA LYS A 114 7.12 -5.61 -0.95
C LYS A 114 8.62 -5.79 -0.90
N ASN A 115 9.21 -5.23 0.16
CA ASN A 115 10.54 -5.60 0.60
C ASN A 115 10.44 -6.93 1.36
N LEU A 116 11.18 -7.93 0.93
CA LEU A 116 11.21 -9.26 1.53
C LEU A 116 12.31 -9.39 2.58
N GLY A 117 13.32 -8.51 2.53
CA GLY A 117 14.46 -8.53 3.42
C GLY A 117 15.67 -7.86 2.80
N THR A 118 16.82 -8.09 3.42
CA THR A 118 18.12 -7.63 2.92
C THR A 118 19.08 -8.81 2.81
N GLN A 119 19.93 -8.78 1.81
CA GLN A 119 21.00 -9.76 1.59
C GLN A 119 22.31 -9.04 1.36
N GLU A 120 23.39 -9.59 1.90
CA GLU A 120 24.74 -9.13 1.56
C GLU A 120 25.17 -9.73 0.23
N GLU A 121 25.61 -8.88 -0.67
CA GLU A 121 26.10 -9.28 -1.98
C GLU A 121 27.28 -8.40 -2.38
N LYS A 122 28.22 -8.99 -3.10
CA LYS A 122 29.37 -8.26 -3.62
C LYS A 122 28.90 -7.26 -4.68
N ASP A 123 29.27 -6.01 -4.54
CA ASP A 123 29.03 -4.99 -5.55
C ASP A 123 29.94 -5.27 -6.77
N GLU A 124 29.34 -5.35 -7.95
CA GLU A 124 30.06 -5.66 -9.18
C GLU A 124 31.06 -4.56 -9.59
N THR A 125 30.84 -3.33 -9.11
CA THR A 125 31.66 -2.16 -9.47
C THR A 125 32.83 -1.94 -8.51
N THR A 126 32.53 -2.01 -7.20
CA THR A 126 33.53 -1.71 -6.16
C THR A 126 34.22 -2.96 -5.62
N GLY A 127 33.61 -4.13 -5.80
CA GLY A 127 34.07 -5.39 -5.23
C GLY A 127 33.84 -5.55 -3.74
N GLU A 128 33.19 -4.59 -3.08
CA GLU A 128 32.87 -4.61 -1.66
C GLU A 128 31.56 -5.34 -1.38
N MET A 129 31.44 -5.91 -0.17
CA MET A 129 30.19 -6.49 0.31
C MET A 129 29.23 -5.36 0.71
N VAL A 130 28.06 -5.32 0.08
CA VAL A 130 27.03 -4.30 0.34
C VAL A 130 25.70 -4.97 0.66
N GLN A 131 24.96 -4.37 1.57
CA GLN A 131 23.60 -4.82 1.85
C GLN A 131 22.65 -4.35 0.74
N LYS A 132 21.99 -5.31 0.09
CA LYS A 132 20.97 -5.06 -0.93
C LYS A 132 19.58 -5.43 -0.40
N THR A 133 18.60 -4.56 -0.66
CA THR A 133 17.21 -4.83 -0.33
C THR A 133 16.56 -5.68 -1.41
N ILE A 134 15.87 -6.75 -1.02
CA ILE A 134 15.14 -7.61 -1.95
C ILE A 134 13.70 -7.09 -2.09
N GLN A 135 13.32 -6.71 -3.30
CA GLN A 135 11.97 -6.28 -3.66
C GLN A 135 11.32 -7.27 -4.62
N ALA A 136 10.10 -7.67 -4.31
CA ALA A 136 9.33 -8.58 -5.15
C ALA A 136 7.88 -8.13 -5.30
N GLN A 137 7.29 -8.45 -6.45
CA GLN A 137 5.86 -8.28 -6.67
C GLN A 137 5.11 -9.49 -6.11
N VAL A 138 4.54 -9.33 -4.91
CA VAL A 138 3.97 -10.45 -4.14
C VAL A 138 2.52 -10.79 -4.48
N GLY A 139 1.89 -10.05 -5.40
CA GLY A 139 0.56 -10.40 -5.90
C GLY A 139 -0.57 -9.57 -5.29
N THR A 140 -1.53 -10.21 -4.63
CA THR A 140 -2.77 -9.56 -4.16
C THR A 140 -2.77 -9.38 -2.64
N ALA A 141 -3.24 -8.21 -2.18
CA ALA A 141 -3.49 -7.94 -0.77
C ALA A 141 -4.90 -7.40 -0.57
N ASP A 142 -5.53 -7.82 0.53
CA ASP A 142 -6.86 -7.35 0.94
C ASP A 142 -6.76 -6.73 2.34
N SER A 143 -7.48 -5.64 2.53
CA SER A 143 -7.75 -5.07 3.86
C SER A 143 -9.25 -4.96 4.05
N ARG A 144 -9.72 -5.33 5.22
CA ARG A 144 -11.11 -5.14 5.65
C ARG A 144 -11.11 -4.67 7.09
N GLY A 145 -12.05 -3.83 7.43
CA GLY A 145 -12.09 -3.28 8.76
C GLY A 145 -13.36 -2.47 9.01
N PHE A 146 -13.36 -1.90 10.19
CA PHE A 146 -14.34 -0.90 10.57
C PHE A 146 -13.65 0.21 11.36
N ASP A 147 -14.23 1.39 11.30
CA ASP A 147 -13.85 2.55 12.10
C ASP A 147 -15.11 3.11 12.78
N LEU A 148 -14.98 3.42 14.06
CA LEU A 148 -16.02 4.02 14.88
C LEU A 148 -15.44 5.26 15.57
N GLU A 149 -16.21 6.33 15.58
CA GLU A 149 -15.88 7.57 16.30
C GLU A 149 -17.12 8.09 17.00
N LEU A 150 -16.96 8.54 18.22
CA LEU A 150 -17.99 9.14 19.03
C LEU A 150 -17.46 10.42 19.66
N THR A 151 -18.15 11.52 19.42
CA THR A 151 -17.95 12.79 20.14
C THR A 151 -19.19 13.09 20.97
N VAL A 152 -18.99 13.39 22.24
CA VAL A 152 -20.04 13.78 23.18
C VAL A 152 -19.74 15.16 23.75
N HIS A 153 -20.74 16.02 23.78
CA HIS A 153 -20.70 17.34 24.42
C HIS A 153 -21.53 17.32 25.73
N PRO A 154 -20.92 16.91 26.86
CA PRO A 154 -21.65 16.85 28.14
C PRO A 154 -22.19 18.22 28.60
N VAL A 155 -21.41 19.26 28.27
CA VAL A 155 -21.76 20.67 28.42
C VAL A 155 -21.28 21.44 27.20
N SER A 156 -21.81 22.60 26.93
CA SER A 156 -21.50 23.39 25.71
C SER A 156 -20.02 23.76 25.53
N THR A 157 -19.25 23.74 26.62
CA THR A 157 -17.82 24.12 26.63
C THR A 157 -16.89 22.92 26.63
N LEU A 158 -17.40 21.69 26.67
CA LEU A 158 -16.59 20.46 26.73
C LEU A 158 -17.01 19.48 25.64
N ALA A 159 -16.05 19.07 24.86
CA ALA A 159 -16.17 17.95 23.92
C ALA A 159 -15.24 16.80 24.35
N VAL A 160 -15.76 15.59 24.33
CA VAL A 160 -14.97 14.36 24.55
C VAL A 160 -15.15 13.50 23.32
N THR A 161 -14.03 13.17 22.67
CA THR A 161 -14.01 12.35 21.45
C THR A 161 -13.24 11.07 21.72
N GLY A 162 -13.77 9.94 21.27
CA GLY A 162 -13.08 8.65 21.30
C GLY A 162 -13.33 7.88 20.00
N GLY A 163 -12.35 7.08 19.63
CA GLY A 163 -12.44 6.28 18.42
C GLY A 163 -11.87 4.88 18.57
N LEU A 164 -12.42 3.96 17.79
CA LEU A 164 -12.01 2.56 17.71
C LEU A 164 -11.93 2.12 16.25
N GLY A 165 -10.76 1.69 15.81
CA GLY A 165 -10.54 1.08 14.51
C GLY A 165 -10.13 -0.38 14.64
N TRP A 166 -10.62 -1.22 13.75
CA TRP A 166 -10.17 -2.60 13.60
C TRP A 166 -9.93 -2.91 12.14
N GLN A 167 -8.80 -3.59 11.85
CA GLN A 167 -8.45 -4.00 10.51
C GLN A 167 -7.81 -5.39 10.43
N ASP A 168 -8.10 -6.09 9.35
CA ASP A 168 -7.46 -7.35 8.97
C ASP A 168 -6.86 -7.21 7.57
N TYR A 169 -5.56 -6.92 7.53
CA TYR A 169 -4.80 -6.79 6.29
C TYR A 169 -4.08 -8.09 5.99
N ARG A 170 -4.38 -8.71 4.83
CA ARG A 170 -3.82 -9.99 4.42
C ARG A 170 -3.23 -9.95 3.02
N ILE A 171 -2.13 -10.64 2.85
CA ILE A 171 -1.56 -10.95 1.55
C ILE A 171 -2.16 -12.28 1.11
N ARG A 172 -2.89 -12.26 -0.01
CA ARG A 172 -3.68 -13.41 -0.49
C ARG A 172 -2.90 -14.33 -1.40
N LYS A 173 -2.00 -13.77 -2.18
CA LYS A 173 -1.23 -14.53 -3.15
C LYS A 173 0.21 -14.02 -3.11
N ILE A 174 1.11 -14.94 -2.86
CA ILE A 174 2.54 -14.71 -2.90
C ILE A 174 3.11 -15.65 -3.94
N ASN A 175 3.93 -15.10 -4.83
CA ASN A 175 4.66 -15.91 -5.77
C ASN A 175 5.95 -16.38 -5.08
N GLN A 176 6.17 -17.69 -5.11
CA GLN A 176 7.39 -18.27 -4.54
C GLN A 176 8.58 -17.92 -5.40
N SER A 177 9.66 -17.47 -4.78
CA SER A 177 10.94 -17.32 -5.43
C SER A 177 11.66 -18.67 -5.46
N LYS A 178 12.16 -19.06 -6.62
CA LYS A 178 13.04 -20.21 -6.77
C LYS A 178 14.49 -19.87 -6.44
N ASP A 179 14.87 -18.62 -6.72
CA ASP A 179 16.24 -18.13 -6.53
C ASP A 179 16.49 -17.69 -5.07
N TYR A 180 15.42 -17.38 -4.33
CA TYR A 180 15.47 -16.90 -2.95
C TYR A 180 14.36 -17.58 -2.11
N PRO A 181 14.43 -18.88 -1.89
CA PRO A 181 13.37 -19.64 -1.20
C PRO A 181 13.16 -19.20 0.27
N GLU A 182 14.19 -18.69 0.93
CA GLU A 182 14.12 -18.20 2.29
C GLU A 182 13.29 -16.93 2.45
N TYR A 183 13.08 -16.18 1.37
CA TYR A 183 12.24 -14.98 1.33
C TYR A 183 10.83 -15.26 0.83
N THR A 184 10.51 -16.52 0.56
CA THR A 184 9.17 -16.92 0.22
C THR A 184 8.32 -16.97 1.48
N ASP A 185 7.23 -16.27 1.44
CA ASP A 185 6.26 -16.29 2.52
C ASP A 185 5.61 -17.69 2.62
N PRO A 186 5.56 -18.27 3.82
CA PRO A 186 5.19 -19.67 4.02
C PRO A 186 3.73 -20.00 3.73
N GLY A 187 2.91 -19.08 3.23
CA GLY A 187 1.52 -19.45 3.02
C GLY A 187 0.64 -18.46 2.28
N LYS A 188 -0.35 -19.04 1.67
CA LYS A 188 -1.52 -18.31 1.18
C LYS A 188 -2.20 -17.63 2.37
N ASN A 189 -2.57 -16.35 2.23
CA ASN A 189 -3.40 -15.69 3.22
C ASN A 189 -2.68 -15.24 4.51
N VAL A 190 -1.45 -14.78 4.38
CA VAL A 190 -0.66 -14.32 5.52
C VAL A 190 -1.05 -12.90 5.91
N ARG A 191 -1.21 -12.71 7.20
CA ARG A 191 -1.42 -11.37 7.76
C ARG A 191 -0.14 -10.56 7.64
N ALA A 192 -0.26 -9.31 7.20
CA ALA A 192 0.88 -8.41 7.17
C ALA A 192 1.38 -8.11 8.58
N THR A 193 2.68 -8.24 8.79
CA THR A 193 3.36 -7.85 10.03
C THR A 193 3.53 -6.33 10.10
N GLY A 194 3.62 -5.78 11.30
CA GLY A 194 3.83 -4.35 11.53
C GLY A 194 2.59 -3.46 11.35
N ILE A 195 1.42 -4.04 11.09
CA ILE A 195 0.15 -3.30 10.98
C ILE A 195 -0.70 -3.60 12.23
N PRO A 196 -1.03 -2.59 13.05
CA PRO A 196 -1.91 -2.77 14.20
C PRO A 196 -3.26 -3.33 13.76
N ARG A 197 -3.80 -4.26 14.54
CA ARG A 197 -5.12 -4.83 14.26
C ARG A 197 -6.24 -3.97 14.84
N THR A 198 -5.95 -3.37 15.97
CA THR A 198 -6.88 -2.52 16.70
C THR A 198 -6.16 -1.24 17.07
N THR A 199 -6.82 -0.14 16.86
CA THR A 199 -6.39 1.21 17.25
C THR A 199 -7.50 1.85 18.04
N PHE A 200 -7.16 2.60 19.08
CA PHE A 200 -8.13 3.40 19.83
C PHE A 200 -7.48 4.70 20.29
N TYR A 201 -8.30 5.70 20.51
CA TYR A 201 -7.90 6.98 21.08
C TYR A 201 -9.05 7.60 21.90
N VAL A 202 -8.71 8.47 22.79
CA VAL A 202 -9.62 9.32 23.56
C VAL A 202 -9.08 10.72 23.62
#